data_fefcd59ef95d2949ad007c857b5c7bf1
#
_entry.id   fefcd59ef95d2949ad007c857b5c7bf1
#
_cell.length_a   1.000
_cell.length_b   1.000
_cell.length_c   1.000
_cell.angle_alpha   90.00
_cell.angle_beta   90.00
_cell.angle_gamma   90.00
#
_symmetry.space_group_name_H-M   'P 1'
#
loop_
_entity.id
_entity.type
_entity.pdbx_description
1 polymer ?
#
loop_
_entity_poly.entity_id
_entity_poly.type
_entity_poly.pdbx_seq_one_letter_code
_entity_poly.pdbx_strand_id
1 'polypeptide(L)'
;MRRMLALVTALLAGLVTLVALPAGPAAAAPGTPVVFVHGYTGSASNWTSAIALFRAGGYSSSDLYAYEYNSYGNNITNAQGLASYVASVRSRTGAAKVDIVNHSMGGLVTQWYVKQLGGAAYVDHVASLAGANHGTTAAGACLTFVTCQQMYPGSSFIRTISAGDETPAPTRYATWYSPCDGVILPYTSTTLSGATNNYVACENHITYLTDTSILTEVRRFLAS
;
A
#
# COMPACT_ATOMS: atom_id res chain seq x y z
N MET A 1 -71.98 52.54 26.90
CA MET A 1 -70.75 52.08 27.55
C MET A 1 -70.36 50.69 26.99
N ARG A 2 -69.46 50.66 26.01
CA ARG A 2 -69.00 49.36 25.37
C ARG A 2 -67.58 49.11 25.85
N ARG A 3 -67.38 47.99 26.56
CA ARG A 3 -66.06 47.52 26.98
C ARG A 3 -65.47 46.69 25.86
N MET A 4 -64.32 47.13 25.30
CA MET A 4 -63.50 46.38 24.37
C MET A 4 -62.64 45.37 25.15
N LEU A 5 -62.77 44.09 24.86
CA LEU A 5 -61.88 43.06 25.31
C LEU A 5 -60.71 42.96 24.30
N ALA A 6 -59.49 43.18 24.73
CA ALA A 6 -58.29 42.96 23.92
C ALA A 6 -57.79 41.52 24.17
N LEU A 7 -57.80 40.69 23.13
CA LEU A 7 -57.11 39.36 23.13
C LEU A 7 -55.64 39.58 22.87
N VAL A 8 -54.83 39.16 23.82
CA VAL A 8 -53.32 39.05 23.63
C VAL A 8 -53.03 37.62 23.20
N THR A 9 -52.63 37.46 21.94
CA THR A 9 -52.14 36.20 21.40
C THR A 9 -50.64 36.13 21.64
N ALA A 10 -50.15 35.25 22.52
CA ALA A 10 -48.76 34.96 22.75
C ALA A 10 -48.26 33.96 21.70
N LEU A 11 -47.36 34.36 20.79
CA LEU A 11 -46.63 33.49 19.91
C LEU A 11 -45.45 32.84 20.71
N LEU A 12 -45.50 31.53 20.96
CA LEU A 12 -44.32 30.77 21.39
C LEU A 12 -43.49 30.45 20.17
N ALA A 13 -42.36 31.14 19.99
CA ALA A 13 -41.32 30.76 19.06
C ALA A 13 -40.45 29.62 19.66
N GLY A 14 -40.70 28.39 19.20
CA GLY A 14 -39.89 27.23 19.57
C GLY A 14 -38.52 27.35 18.91
N LEU A 15 -37.47 27.52 19.72
CA LEU A 15 -36.08 27.49 19.28
C LEU A 15 -35.67 26.06 19.05
N VAL A 16 -35.62 25.60 17.78
CA VAL A 16 -35.05 24.29 17.42
C VAL A 16 -33.54 24.46 17.39
N THR A 17 -32.85 24.02 18.43
CA THR A 17 -31.39 23.90 18.45
C THR A 17 -30.98 22.70 17.60
N LEU A 18 -30.45 22.93 16.40
CA LEU A 18 -29.73 21.91 15.63
C LEU A 18 -28.43 21.57 16.40
N VAL A 19 -28.38 20.40 16.99
CA VAL A 19 -27.14 19.83 17.51
C VAL A 19 -26.34 19.36 16.30
N ALA A 20 -25.32 20.14 15.92
CA ALA A 20 -24.34 19.69 14.95
C ALA A 20 -23.52 18.53 15.57
N LEU A 21 -23.67 17.32 15.02
CA LEU A 21 -22.80 16.22 15.35
C LEU A 21 -21.36 16.62 14.93
N PRO A 22 -20.34 16.32 15.77
CA PRO A 22 -18.97 16.55 15.38
C PRO A 22 -18.70 15.76 14.10
N ALA A 23 -18.32 16.44 13.03
CA ALA A 23 -17.80 15.81 11.84
C ALA A 23 -16.58 14.97 12.28
N GLY A 24 -16.64 13.66 12.10
CA GLY A 24 -15.46 12.80 12.26
C GLY A 24 -14.32 13.36 11.42
N PRO A 25 -13.05 13.07 11.77
CA PRO A 25 -11.92 13.57 11.00
C PRO A 25 -12.15 13.23 9.52
N ALA A 26 -12.23 14.26 8.70
CA ALA A 26 -12.32 14.10 7.26
C ALA A 26 -11.12 13.24 6.84
N ALA A 27 -11.39 12.04 6.30
CA ALA A 27 -10.34 11.27 5.66
C ALA A 27 -9.74 12.18 4.59
N ALA A 28 -8.42 12.43 4.67
CA ALA A 28 -7.73 13.19 3.66
C ALA A 28 -8.09 12.59 2.30
N ALA A 29 -8.59 13.41 1.38
CA ALA A 29 -8.90 12.97 0.04
C ALA A 29 -7.58 12.53 -0.59
N PRO A 30 -7.44 11.26 -1.02
CA PRO A 30 -6.20 10.78 -1.57
C PRO A 30 -5.97 11.44 -2.93
N GLY A 31 -4.90 12.20 -3.02
CA GLY A 31 -4.48 12.86 -4.26
C GLY A 31 -3.46 12.05 -5.07
N THR A 32 -2.92 10.97 -4.51
CA THR A 32 -1.86 10.16 -5.13
C THR A 32 -2.41 8.79 -5.53
N PRO A 33 -2.29 8.39 -6.83
CA PRO A 33 -2.74 7.07 -7.26
C PRO A 33 -1.90 5.96 -6.63
N VAL A 34 -2.55 4.83 -6.30
CA VAL A 34 -1.91 3.67 -5.66
C VAL A 34 -1.73 2.56 -6.68
N VAL A 35 -0.51 2.04 -6.77
CA VAL A 35 -0.15 0.87 -7.57
C VAL A 35 0.10 -0.32 -6.65
N PHE A 36 -0.69 -1.37 -6.80
CA PHE A 36 -0.58 -2.61 -6.05
C PHE A 36 0.26 -3.63 -6.83
N VAL A 37 1.24 -4.26 -6.17
CA VAL A 37 2.20 -5.21 -6.77
C VAL A 37 2.12 -6.55 -6.04
N HIS A 38 1.61 -7.59 -6.70
CA HIS A 38 1.39 -8.90 -6.11
C HIS A 38 2.68 -9.72 -5.91
N GLY A 39 2.58 -10.88 -5.26
CA GLY A 39 3.69 -11.79 -4.99
C GLY A 39 3.82 -12.93 -6.00
N TYR A 40 4.70 -13.89 -5.68
CA TYR A 40 4.90 -15.14 -6.42
C TYR A 40 3.60 -15.95 -6.49
N THR A 41 3.31 -16.57 -7.62
CA THR A 41 2.05 -17.27 -7.95
C THR A 41 0.79 -16.39 -7.92
N GLY A 42 0.93 -15.11 -7.59
CA GLY A 42 -0.18 -14.16 -7.51
C GLY A 42 -0.57 -13.56 -8.85
N SER A 43 -1.55 -12.68 -8.78
CA SER A 43 -2.07 -11.86 -9.88
C SER A 43 -2.63 -10.53 -9.34
N ALA A 44 -3.00 -9.62 -10.24
CA ALA A 44 -3.67 -8.37 -9.87
C ALA A 44 -4.94 -8.59 -9.04
N SER A 45 -5.64 -9.72 -9.23
CA SER A 45 -6.86 -10.04 -8.47
C SER A 45 -6.65 -10.29 -6.97
N ASN A 46 -5.42 -10.54 -6.53
CA ASN A 46 -5.10 -10.64 -5.11
C ASN A 46 -5.45 -9.37 -4.32
N TRP A 47 -5.52 -8.23 -4.98
CA TRP A 47 -5.77 -6.93 -4.37
C TRP A 47 -7.24 -6.53 -4.29
N THR A 48 -8.18 -7.40 -4.72
CA THR A 48 -9.62 -7.09 -4.76
C THR A 48 -10.15 -6.61 -3.41
N SER A 49 -9.81 -7.28 -2.31
CA SER A 49 -10.25 -6.91 -0.96
C SER A 49 -9.61 -5.60 -0.48
N ALA A 50 -8.31 -5.43 -0.72
CA ALA A 50 -7.60 -4.19 -0.38
C ALA A 50 -8.18 -3.00 -1.16
N ILE A 51 -8.40 -3.14 -2.47
CA ILE A 51 -9.01 -2.10 -3.32
C ILE A 51 -10.41 -1.74 -2.80
N ALA A 52 -11.24 -2.72 -2.41
CA ALA A 52 -12.55 -2.45 -1.83
C ALA A 52 -12.45 -1.65 -0.52
N LEU A 53 -11.50 -1.99 0.35
CA LEU A 53 -11.25 -1.28 1.60
C LEU A 53 -10.71 0.15 1.35
N PHE A 54 -9.83 0.33 0.38
CA PHE A 54 -9.32 1.65 0.00
C PHE A 54 -10.46 2.54 -0.52
N ARG A 55 -11.34 1.99 -1.36
CA ARG A 55 -12.55 2.71 -1.83
C ARG A 55 -13.47 3.10 -0.68
N ALA A 56 -13.74 2.18 0.25
CA ALA A 56 -14.51 2.48 1.46
C ALA A 56 -13.85 3.57 2.32
N GLY A 57 -12.53 3.72 2.22
CA GLY A 57 -11.74 4.75 2.88
C GLY A 57 -11.61 6.07 2.12
N GLY A 58 -12.35 6.26 1.00
CA GLY A 58 -12.43 7.52 0.27
C GLY A 58 -11.57 7.60 -1.00
N TYR A 59 -10.81 6.55 -1.37
CA TYR A 59 -10.11 6.52 -2.65
C TYR A 59 -11.09 6.36 -3.82
N SER A 60 -10.88 7.11 -4.90
CA SER A 60 -11.60 6.88 -6.14
C SER A 60 -11.13 5.58 -6.79
N SER A 61 -12.03 4.88 -7.48
CA SER A 61 -11.63 3.72 -8.29
C SER A 61 -10.68 4.08 -9.42
N SER A 62 -10.66 5.33 -9.86
CA SER A 62 -9.72 5.87 -10.85
C SER A 62 -8.30 6.05 -10.32
N ASP A 63 -8.09 5.90 -9.00
CA ASP A 63 -6.79 6.09 -8.36
C ASP A 63 -6.17 4.78 -7.87
N LEU A 64 -6.83 3.63 -8.09
CA LEU A 64 -6.41 2.32 -7.62
C LEU A 64 -6.08 1.40 -8.80
N TYR A 65 -4.82 0.98 -8.88
CA TYR A 65 -4.25 0.25 -10.01
C TYR A 65 -3.53 -1.01 -9.54
N ALA A 66 -3.93 -2.18 -10.00
CA ALA A 66 -3.22 -3.42 -9.73
C ALA A 66 -2.34 -3.80 -10.92
N TYR A 67 -1.04 -3.91 -10.70
CA TYR A 67 -0.07 -4.28 -11.71
C TYR A 67 -0.06 -5.79 -11.92
N GLU A 68 -0.35 -6.24 -13.14
CA GLU A 68 -0.28 -7.63 -13.55
C GLU A 68 1.07 -7.91 -14.22
N TYR A 69 1.75 -8.98 -13.79
CA TYR A 69 3.03 -9.39 -14.35
C TYR A 69 3.26 -10.90 -14.21
N ASN A 70 4.22 -11.44 -14.97
CA ASN A 70 4.57 -12.86 -14.88
C ASN A 70 5.37 -13.14 -13.60
N SER A 71 4.69 -13.63 -12.57
CA SER A 71 5.29 -13.95 -11.27
C SER A 71 6.30 -15.12 -11.28
N TYR A 72 6.36 -15.90 -12.35
CA TYR A 72 7.37 -16.94 -12.58
C TYR A 72 8.58 -16.45 -13.38
N GLY A 73 8.48 -15.22 -13.91
CA GLY A 73 9.47 -14.61 -14.79
C GLY A 73 10.62 -13.94 -14.03
N ASN A 74 11.46 -13.26 -14.79
CA ASN A 74 12.60 -12.51 -14.26
C ASN A 74 12.13 -11.22 -13.58
N ASN A 75 12.49 -11.03 -12.31
CA ASN A 75 12.07 -9.86 -11.51
C ASN A 75 12.67 -8.53 -12.03
N ILE A 76 13.79 -8.56 -12.73
CA ILE A 76 14.33 -7.36 -13.40
C ILE A 76 13.37 -6.93 -14.52
N THR A 77 12.94 -7.87 -15.35
CA THR A 77 11.95 -7.61 -16.42
C THR A 77 10.61 -7.16 -15.82
N ASN A 78 10.18 -7.78 -14.73
CA ASN A 78 8.97 -7.37 -14.01
C ASN A 78 9.09 -5.94 -13.47
N ALA A 79 10.25 -5.54 -12.95
CA ALA A 79 10.50 -4.18 -12.48
C ALA A 79 10.53 -3.15 -13.63
N GLN A 80 11.07 -3.51 -14.80
CA GLN A 80 10.99 -2.68 -16.01
C GLN A 80 9.55 -2.49 -16.46
N GLY A 81 8.74 -3.56 -16.39
CA GLY A 81 7.30 -3.49 -16.63
C GLY A 81 6.59 -2.58 -15.63
N LEU A 82 6.94 -2.67 -14.32
CA LEU A 82 6.42 -1.78 -13.28
C LEU A 82 6.76 -0.31 -13.57
N ALA A 83 7.98 -0.03 -14.01
CA ALA A 83 8.40 1.33 -14.40
C ALA A 83 7.49 1.89 -15.52
N SER A 84 7.24 1.10 -16.56
CA SER A 84 6.35 1.47 -17.66
C SER A 84 4.90 1.62 -17.20
N TYR A 85 4.44 0.75 -16.29
CA TYR A 85 3.10 0.80 -15.72
C TYR A 85 2.89 2.06 -14.87
N VAL A 86 3.84 2.40 -13.99
CA VAL A 86 3.82 3.64 -13.20
C VAL A 86 3.81 4.87 -14.11
N ALA A 87 4.63 4.91 -15.17
CA ALA A 87 4.62 6.00 -16.13
C ALA A 87 3.24 6.15 -16.79
N SER A 88 2.59 5.04 -17.17
CA SER A 88 1.23 5.03 -17.71
C SER A 88 0.17 5.52 -16.72
N VAL A 89 0.25 5.09 -15.44
CA VAL A 89 -0.67 5.56 -14.39
C VAL A 89 -0.53 7.07 -14.22
N ARG A 90 0.70 7.57 -14.09
CA ARG A 90 0.97 9.00 -13.95
C ARG A 90 0.44 9.81 -15.16
N SER A 91 0.65 9.32 -16.37
CA SER A 91 0.14 9.97 -17.58
C SER A 91 -1.39 10.03 -17.61
N ARG A 92 -2.07 8.96 -17.18
CA ARG A 92 -3.55 8.88 -17.17
C ARG A 92 -4.18 9.76 -16.09
N THR A 93 -3.53 9.87 -14.95
CA THR A 93 -4.06 10.60 -13.79
C THR A 93 -3.58 12.05 -13.72
N GLY A 94 -2.52 12.40 -14.44
CA GLY A 94 -1.84 13.70 -14.31
C GLY A 94 -1.00 13.80 -13.04
N ALA A 95 -0.90 12.74 -12.23
CA ALA A 95 -0.17 12.76 -10.97
C ALA A 95 1.35 12.80 -11.20
N ALA A 96 2.06 13.60 -10.40
CA ALA A 96 3.53 13.67 -10.44
C ALA A 96 4.18 12.38 -9.91
N LYS A 97 3.53 11.72 -8.94
CA LYS A 97 4.01 10.51 -8.28
C LYS A 97 2.86 9.51 -8.08
N VAL A 98 3.21 8.28 -7.72
CA VAL A 98 2.31 7.24 -7.25
C VAL A 98 2.73 6.74 -5.87
N ASP A 99 1.81 6.11 -5.15
CA ASP A 99 2.12 5.25 -4.03
C ASP A 99 2.23 3.79 -4.50
N ILE A 100 3.08 2.99 -3.86
CA ILE A 100 3.17 1.56 -4.14
C ILE A 100 2.84 0.77 -2.87
N VAL A 101 1.91 -0.19 -3.01
CA VAL A 101 1.66 -1.22 -2.00
C VAL A 101 2.07 -2.56 -2.59
N ASN A 102 3.06 -3.21 -2.01
CA ASN A 102 3.52 -4.50 -2.48
C ASN A 102 3.33 -5.60 -1.44
N HIS A 103 3.27 -6.84 -1.91
CA HIS A 103 3.19 -8.03 -1.08
C HIS A 103 4.23 -9.06 -1.52
N SER A 104 4.89 -9.71 -0.54
CA SER A 104 5.77 -10.86 -0.80
C SER A 104 6.87 -10.54 -1.82
N MET A 105 7.01 -11.35 -2.86
CA MET A 105 7.95 -11.14 -3.97
C MET A 105 7.76 -9.77 -4.66
N GLY A 106 6.57 -9.17 -4.60
CA GLY A 106 6.34 -7.80 -5.11
C GLY A 106 7.27 -6.76 -4.49
N GLY A 107 7.79 -7.02 -3.28
CA GLY A 107 8.85 -6.21 -2.65
C GLY A 107 10.13 -6.18 -3.48
N LEU A 108 10.55 -7.31 -4.05
CA LEU A 108 11.74 -7.40 -4.92
C LEU A 108 11.59 -6.56 -6.19
N VAL A 109 10.41 -6.71 -6.84
CA VAL A 109 10.06 -5.95 -8.05
C VAL A 109 10.07 -4.45 -7.76
N THR A 110 9.47 -4.05 -6.64
CA THR A 110 9.43 -2.65 -6.19
C THR A 110 10.82 -2.13 -5.86
N GLN A 111 11.63 -2.86 -5.08
CA GLN A 111 12.98 -2.45 -4.70
C GLN A 111 13.89 -2.29 -5.92
N TRP A 112 13.81 -3.21 -6.89
CA TRP A 112 14.57 -3.05 -8.13
C TRP A 112 14.14 -1.80 -8.89
N TYR A 113 12.84 -1.53 -8.98
CA TYR A 113 12.32 -0.35 -9.65
C TYR A 113 12.80 0.94 -8.99
N VAL A 114 12.62 1.08 -7.66
CA VAL A 114 12.97 2.34 -6.99
C VAL A 114 14.47 2.58 -6.92
N LYS A 115 15.29 1.52 -6.79
CA LYS A 115 16.74 1.65 -6.61
C LYS A 115 17.53 1.62 -7.91
N GLN A 116 17.19 0.74 -8.85
CA GLN A 116 17.99 0.49 -10.05
C GLN A 116 17.44 1.19 -11.30
N LEU A 117 16.15 1.55 -11.31
CA LEU A 117 15.50 2.17 -12.47
C LEU A 117 15.08 3.63 -12.19
N GLY A 118 15.55 4.21 -11.08
CA GLY A 118 15.27 5.61 -10.73
C GLY A 118 13.82 5.87 -10.30
N GLY A 119 13.09 4.81 -9.91
CA GLY A 119 11.68 4.87 -9.52
C GLY A 119 11.41 5.76 -8.31
N ALA A 120 12.38 5.96 -7.41
CA ALA A 120 12.23 6.82 -6.23
C ALA A 120 11.82 8.26 -6.59
N ALA A 121 12.19 8.77 -7.77
CA ALA A 121 11.75 10.08 -8.23
C ALA A 121 10.22 10.15 -8.50
N TYR A 122 9.57 9.03 -8.73
CA TYR A 122 8.17 8.92 -9.16
C TYR A 122 7.26 8.22 -8.15
N VAL A 123 7.81 7.82 -7.02
CA VAL A 123 7.07 7.16 -5.93
C VAL A 123 7.10 8.05 -4.70
N ASP A 124 5.93 8.27 -4.08
CA ASP A 124 5.84 9.03 -2.84
C ASP A 124 5.99 8.12 -1.63
N HIS A 125 5.25 7.02 -1.59
CA HIS A 125 5.34 6.02 -0.53
C HIS A 125 5.49 4.60 -1.08
N VAL A 126 6.21 3.76 -0.34
CA VAL A 126 6.24 2.31 -0.50
C VAL A 126 5.78 1.66 0.79
N ALA A 127 4.66 0.94 0.73
CA ALA A 127 4.16 0.07 1.79
C ALA A 127 4.42 -1.39 1.43
N SER A 128 5.27 -2.09 2.19
CA SER A 128 5.68 -3.47 1.91
C SER A 128 5.08 -4.43 2.93
N LEU A 129 4.10 -5.22 2.50
CA LEU A 129 3.39 -6.22 3.31
C LEU A 129 4.07 -7.58 3.15
N ALA A 130 4.66 -8.10 4.21
CA ALA A 130 5.42 -9.36 4.14
C ALA A 130 6.37 -9.42 2.93
N GLY A 131 7.00 -8.31 2.57
CA GLY A 131 7.87 -8.21 1.40
C GLY A 131 9.11 -9.09 1.54
N ALA A 132 9.49 -9.77 0.47
CA ALA A 132 10.72 -10.57 0.43
C ALA A 132 11.96 -9.68 0.25
N ASN A 133 12.04 -8.54 0.92
CA ASN A 133 13.00 -7.46 0.62
C ASN A 133 14.48 -7.90 0.71
N HIS A 134 14.79 -8.88 1.58
CA HIS A 134 16.10 -9.53 1.66
C HIS A 134 16.06 -11.01 1.24
N GLY A 135 14.99 -11.40 0.50
CA GLY A 135 14.76 -12.77 0.07
C GLY A 135 14.08 -13.64 1.12
N THR A 136 13.92 -14.91 0.78
CA THR A 136 13.42 -15.95 1.69
C THR A 136 14.04 -17.29 1.38
N THR A 137 14.38 -18.09 2.42
CA THR A 137 14.87 -19.46 2.22
C THR A 137 13.80 -20.38 1.66
N ALA A 138 12.49 -20.05 1.81
CA ALA A 138 11.39 -20.80 1.18
C ALA A 138 11.49 -20.84 -0.35
N ALA A 139 12.15 -19.85 -0.98
CA ALA A 139 12.43 -19.86 -2.42
C ALA A 139 13.29 -21.06 -2.87
N GLY A 140 13.98 -21.74 -1.95
CA GLY A 140 14.70 -22.97 -2.21
C GLY A 140 13.84 -24.10 -2.79
N ALA A 141 12.52 -24.08 -2.54
CA ALA A 141 11.59 -25.08 -3.06
C ALA A 141 11.24 -24.89 -4.56
N CYS A 142 11.63 -23.77 -5.18
CA CYS A 142 11.24 -23.43 -6.56
C CYS A 142 12.40 -22.91 -7.43
N LEU A 143 13.65 -23.31 -7.14
CA LEU A 143 14.85 -22.82 -7.83
C LEU A 143 14.93 -23.16 -9.33
N THR A 144 14.00 -23.95 -9.86
CA THR A 144 13.82 -24.15 -11.30
C THR A 144 13.34 -22.88 -12.01
N PHE A 145 12.70 -21.95 -11.28
CA PHE A 145 12.25 -20.67 -11.80
C PHE A 145 13.25 -19.55 -11.48
N VAL A 146 13.53 -18.71 -12.46
CA VAL A 146 14.47 -17.59 -12.31
C VAL A 146 14.03 -16.63 -11.19
N THR A 147 12.74 -16.44 -11.02
CA THR A 147 12.18 -15.61 -9.95
C THR A 147 12.56 -16.11 -8.56
N CYS A 148 12.55 -17.44 -8.34
CA CYS A 148 12.93 -18.06 -7.07
C CYS A 148 14.45 -18.00 -6.84
N GLN A 149 15.24 -18.19 -7.91
CA GLN A 149 16.70 -17.98 -7.84
C GLN A 149 17.04 -16.55 -7.41
N GLN A 150 16.32 -15.56 -7.95
CA GLN A 150 16.48 -14.15 -7.57
C GLN A 150 16.01 -13.86 -6.15
N MET A 151 14.95 -14.52 -5.68
CA MET A 151 14.38 -14.34 -4.35
C MET A 151 15.16 -15.12 -3.26
N TYR A 152 16.03 -16.07 -3.63
CA TYR A 152 16.82 -16.83 -2.65
C TYR A 152 17.86 -15.91 -1.98
N PRO A 153 18.00 -15.98 -0.64
CA PRO A 153 18.96 -15.16 0.10
C PRO A 153 20.39 -15.32 -0.43
N GLY A 154 21.12 -14.21 -0.57
CA GLY A 154 22.48 -14.18 -1.09
C GLY A 154 22.58 -14.34 -2.62
N SER A 155 21.47 -14.35 -3.36
CA SER A 155 21.49 -14.21 -4.82
C SER A 155 22.13 -12.87 -5.24
N SER A 156 22.60 -12.77 -6.48
CA SER A 156 23.11 -11.50 -7.01
C SER A 156 22.03 -10.41 -7.00
N PHE A 157 20.77 -10.80 -7.25
CA PHE A 157 19.62 -9.91 -7.20
C PHE A 157 19.46 -9.30 -5.79
N ILE A 158 19.37 -10.14 -4.74
CA ILE A 158 19.25 -9.69 -3.35
C ILE A 158 20.44 -8.81 -2.96
N ARG A 159 21.67 -9.22 -3.27
CA ARG A 159 22.85 -8.38 -2.99
C ARG A 159 22.77 -7.00 -3.64
N THR A 160 22.25 -6.92 -4.86
CA THR A 160 22.11 -5.65 -5.58
C THR A 160 21.08 -4.72 -4.91
N ILE A 161 19.90 -5.24 -4.55
CA ILE A 161 18.86 -4.39 -3.94
C ILE A 161 19.15 -4.06 -2.48
N SER A 162 19.91 -4.89 -1.76
CA SER A 162 20.30 -4.61 -0.37
C SER A 162 21.56 -3.75 -0.24
N ALA A 163 22.28 -3.49 -1.34
CA ALA A 163 23.50 -2.67 -1.29
C ALA A 163 23.18 -1.18 -1.10
N GLY A 164 23.92 -0.53 -0.21
CA GLY A 164 23.82 0.93 0.03
C GLY A 164 22.50 1.33 0.69
N ASP A 165 21.93 2.46 0.27
CA ASP A 165 20.64 2.95 0.79
C ASP A 165 19.49 2.06 0.31
N GLU A 166 18.77 1.44 1.25
CA GLU A 166 17.62 0.58 0.95
C GLU A 166 16.33 1.36 0.75
N THR A 167 16.34 2.62 1.14
CA THR A 167 15.16 3.50 1.16
C THR A 167 15.44 4.85 0.51
N PRO A 168 15.87 4.86 -0.78
CA PRO A 168 16.32 6.10 -1.43
C PRO A 168 15.26 7.19 -1.40
N ALA A 169 15.69 8.39 -0.93
CA ALA A 169 14.86 9.58 -0.94
C ALA A 169 14.54 10.02 -2.39
N PRO A 170 13.45 10.76 -2.62
CA PRO A 170 12.52 11.34 -1.63
C PRO A 170 11.36 10.43 -1.22
N THR A 171 11.36 9.16 -1.61
CA THR A 171 10.31 8.19 -1.28
C THR A 171 10.32 7.84 0.21
N ARG A 172 9.15 7.68 0.81
CA ARG A 172 8.97 7.21 2.19
C ARG A 172 8.63 5.72 2.20
N TYR A 173 9.14 4.99 3.20
CA TYR A 173 9.02 3.53 3.24
C TYR A 173 8.46 3.05 4.56
N ALA A 174 7.51 2.10 4.50
CA ALA A 174 7.05 1.35 5.65
C ALA A 174 6.92 -0.13 5.31
N THR A 175 7.18 -1.00 6.29
CA THR A 175 7.03 -2.45 6.16
C THR A 175 6.12 -2.99 7.24
N TRP A 176 5.42 -4.09 6.98
CA TRP A 176 4.66 -4.87 7.96
C TRP A 176 5.15 -6.30 7.92
N TYR A 177 5.60 -6.83 9.06
CA TYR A 177 6.23 -8.14 9.16
C TYR A 177 5.83 -8.87 10.45
N SER A 178 5.77 -10.21 10.41
CA SER A 178 5.27 -11.04 11.51
C SER A 178 6.05 -12.34 11.65
N PRO A 179 6.30 -12.83 12.88
CA PRO A 179 6.90 -14.14 13.10
C PRO A 179 5.99 -15.29 12.68
N CYS A 180 4.69 -15.06 12.50
CA CYS A 180 3.72 -16.06 12.04
C CYS A 180 3.59 -16.12 10.51
N ASP A 181 4.36 -15.34 9.75
CA ASP A 181 4.29 -15.27 8.28
C ASP A 181 4.39 -16.66 7.60
N GLY A 182 5.35 -17.45 7.99
CA GLY A 182 5.54 -18.84 7.52
C GLY A 182 6.13 -18.97 6.11
N VAL A 183 6.24 -17.90 5.33
CA VAL A 183 6.78 -17.89 3.96
C VAL A 183 8.04 -17.03 3.85
N ILE A 184 8.05 -15.84 4.43
CA ILE A 184 9.26 -15.01 4.52
C ILE A 184 10.13 -15.52 5.66
N LEU A 185 11.23 -16.19 5.32
CA LEU A 185 12.13 -16.84 6.28
C LEU A 185 13.59 -16.38 6.07
N PRO A 186 14.19 -15.70 7.06
CA PRO A 186 13.58 -15.26 8.31
C PRO A 186 12.53 -14.14 8.07
N TYR A 187 11.52 -14.06 8.92
CA TYR A 187 10.44 -13.06 8.77
C TYR A 187 10.95 -11.61 8.80
N THR A 188 12.08 -11.37 9.45
CA THR A 188 12.78 -10.07 9.47
C THR A 188 13.36 -9.65 8.11
N SER A 189 13.40 -10.57 7.12
CA SER A 189 13.76 -10.21 5.74
C SER A 189 12.85 -9.17 5.10
N THR A 190 11.67 -8.92 5.68
CA THR A 190 10.77 -7.87 5.24
C THR A 190 11.23 -6.48 5.64
N THR A 191 11.98 -6.32 6.73
CA THR A 191 12.40 -4.99 7.20
C THR A 191 13.37 -4.34 6.20
N LEU A 192 13.37 -2.99 6.18
CA LEU A 192 14.30 -2.19 5.39
C LEU A 192 15.00 -1.17 6.30
N SER A 193 16.27 -0.97 6.10
CA SER A 193 17.02 0.09 6.77
C SER A 193 16.50 1.45 6.30
N GLY A 194 16.16 2.34 7.24
CA GLY A 194 15.59 3.66 6.95
C GLY A 194 14.06 3.68 6.80
N ALA A 195 13.37 2.53 6.82
CA ALA A 195 11.92 2.45 6.80
C ALA A 195 11.29 2.48 8.20
N THR A 196 10.01 2.83 8.27
CA THR A 196 9.17 2.51 9.43
C THR A 196 8.82 1.01 9.39
N ASN A 197 9.45 0.21 10.25
CA ASN A 197 9.24 -1.24 10.29
C ASN A 197 8.19 -1.61 11.33
N ASN A 198 6.97 -1.96 10.89
CA ASN A 198 5.84 -2.27 11.75
C ASN A 198 5.81 -3.76 12.08
N TYR A 199 6.07 -4.12 13.33
CA TYR A 199 5.93 -5.48 13.81
C TYR A 199 4.46 -5.82 14.05
N VAL A 200 4.01 -6.93 13.45
CA VAL A 200 2.68 -7.52 13.66
C VAL A 200 2.84 -8.80 14.48
N ALA A 201 2.17 -8.92 15.62
CA ALA A 201 2.41 -9.98 16.58
C ALA A 201 2.20 -11.39 16.00
N CYS A 202 1.13 -11.61 15.24
CA CYS A 202 0.90 -12.86 14.53
C CYS A 202 0.01 -12.59 13.30
N GLU A 203 0.61 -12.59 12.12
CA GLU A 203 -0.07 -12.45 10.84
C GLU A 203 0.46 -13.49 9.86
N ASN A 204 -0.45 -14.20 9.19
CA ASN A 204 -0.13 -15.19 8.16
C ASN A 204 0.23 -14.49 6.85
N HIS A 205 1.12 -15.10 6.07
CA HIS A 205 1.61 -14.52 4.81
C HIS A 205 0.52 -14.02 3.86
N ILE A 206 -0.57 -14.73 3.72
CA ILE A 206 -1.65 -14.39 2.77
C ILE A 206 -2.66 -13.43 3.38
N THR A 207 -2.88 -13.47 4.69
CA THR A 207 -3.90 -12.66 5.36
C THR A 207 -3.58 -11.17 5.35
N TYR A 208 -2.33 -10.75 5.16
CA TYR A 208 -1.97 -9.35 4.88
C TYR A 208 -2.79 -8.71 3.74
N LEU A 209 -3.22 -9.51 2.77
CA LEU A 209 -4.01 -9.02 1.62
C LEU A 209 -5.46 -8.69 1.98
N THR A 210 -5.93 -9.12 3.15
CA THR A 210 -7.33 -8.99 3.57
C THR A 210 -7.50 -8.44 4.99
N ASP A 211 -6.44 -8.39 5.80
CA ASP A 211 -6.50 -7.84 7.16
C ASP A 211 -6.85 -6.35 7.11
N THR A 212 -8.02 -6.01 7.67
CA THR A 212 -8.56 -4.65 7.62
C THR A 212 -7.80 -3.68 8.51
N SER A 213 -7.20 -4.16 9.61
CA SER A 213 -6.38 -3.34 10.52
C SER A 213 -5.11 -2.91 9.83
N ILE A 214 -4.36 -3.88 9.27
CA ILE A 214 -3.11 -3.63 8.54
C ILE A 214 -3.37 -2.73 7.34
N LEU A 215 -4.37 -3.05 6.51
CA LEU A 215 -4.71 -2.24 5.33
C LEU A 215 -5.18 -0.82 5.70
N THR A 216 -5.77 -0.63 6.88
CA THR A 216 -6.11 0.70 7.40
C THR A 216 -4.85 1.46 7.83
N GLU A 217 -3.88 0.80 8.45
CA GLU A 217 -2.58 1.40 8.78
C GLU A 217 -1.82 1.80 7.51
N VAL A 218 -1.80 0.92 6.51
CA VAL A 218 -1.22 1.22 5.18
C VAL A 218 -1.84 2.49 4.60
N ARG A 219 -3.16 2.61 4.58
CA ARG A 219 -3.85 3.82 4.10
C ARG A 219 -3.44 5.07 4.86
N ARG A 220 -3.29 4.99 6.19
CA ARG A 220 -2.83 6.13 7.01
C ARG A 220 -1.40 6.53 6.66
N PHE A 221 -0.54 5.55 6.44
CA PHE A 221 0.83 5.80 6.01
C PHE A 221 0.87 6.49 4.64
N LEU A 222 0.08 6.04 3.67
CA LEU A 222 0.02 6.67 2.34
C LEU A 222 -0.57 8.09 2.36
N ALA A 223 -1.31 8.45 3.39
CA ALA A 223 -1.90 9.79 3.57
C ALA A 223 -1.06 10.74 4.43
N SER A 224 0.16 10.32 4.86
CA SER A 224 1.01 11.08 5.79
C SER A 224 1.90 12.12 5.11
#